data_607a6ee2726dd360fd595c42872b140e
#
_entry.id   607a6ee2726dd360fd595c42872b140e
#
_cell.length_a   1.000
_cell.length_b   1.000
_cell.length_c   1.000
_cell.angle_alpha   90.00
_cell.angle_beta   90.00
_cell.angle_gamma   90.00
#
_symmetry.space_group_name_H-M   'P 1'
#
loop_
_entity.id
_entity.type
_entity.pdbx_description
1 polymer ?
#
loop_
_entity_poly.entity_id
_entity_poly.type
_entity_poly.pdbx_seq_one_letter_code
_entity_poly.pdbx_strand_id
1 'polypeptide(L)'
;ESKNMETIKKFGHGTPDDWMERNVYTRYGWQGVGLMLILNLALFGALGAAVWAVQMLWIPFWAAGVVNGVGHYWGYRNFEAQDASTNLSPWGIIIGGEELHNNHHTYPTSAKFSVKPYEFDIGWVYISLMKKIGWATVKKVPPKLQLGDVKPVADEKTLEALIANRYEVMAGYARGVRKACKDEIAALQARQADVSVLKAAKRWLHRDAEKVPAGALPQLAQARAAHPALDKMV
;
A
#
# COMPACT_ATOMS: atom_id res chain seq x y z
N GLU A 1 -23.86 0.20 -3.86
CA GLU A 1 -22.90 1.26 -4.18
C GLU A 1 -22.80 1.49 -5.70
N SER A 2 -22.53 0.45 -6.53
CA SER A 2 -22.36 0.56 -7.99
C SER A 2 -23.56 1.13 -8.77
N LYS A 3 -24.73 1.21 -8.17
CA LYS A 3 -25.94 1.81 -8.75
C LYS A 3 -26.27 3.20 -8.17
N ASN A 4 -25.49 3.67 -7.21
CA ASN A 4 -25.70 4.99 -6.62
C ASN A 4 -25.00 6.05 -7.46
N MET A 5 -25.78 6.90 -8.12
CA MET A 5 -25.29 7.95 -9.01
C MET A 5 -24.41 8.99 -8.30
N GLU A 6 -24.62 9.24 -7.01
CA GLU A 6 -23.75 10.14 -6.23
C GLU A 6 -22.36 9.53 -6.01
N THR A 7 -22.30 8.24 -5.67
CA THR A 7 -21.05 7.49 -5.54
C THR A 7 -20.28 7.48 -6.86
N ILE A 8 -20.98 7.21 -7.98
CA ILE A 8 -20.37 7.20 -9.32
C ILE A 8 -19.83 8.60 -9.67
N LYS A 9 -20.58 9.66 -9.44
CA LYS A 9 -20.13 11.05 -9.69
C LYS A 9 -18.93 11.44 -8.82
N LYS A 10 -18.92 11.01 -7.56
CA LYS A 10 -17.85 11.33 -6.62
C LYS A 10 -16.54 10.58 -6.90
N PHE A 11 -16.60 9.32 -7.30
CA PHE A 11 -15.44 8.45 -7.43
C PHE A 11 -15.10 8.02 -8.86
N GLY A 12 -16.04 8.17 -9.81
CA GLY A 12 -15.87 7.78 -11.21
C GLY A 12 -15.04 8.73 -12.06
N HIS A 13 -14.17 9.53 -11.45
CA HIS A 13 -13.32 10.46 -12.19
C HIS A 13 -12.19 9.74 -12.92
N GLY A 14 -11.96 10.13 -14.18
CA GLY A 14 -10.86 9.60 -14.98
C GLY A 14 -11.17 8.33 -15.75
N THR A 15 -12.41 7.85 -15.72
CA THR A 15 -12.88 6.81 -16.65
C THR A 15 -12.75 7.32 -18.08
N PRO A 16 -12.15 6.56 -19.01
CA PRO A 16 -12.07 6.93 -20.42
C PRO A 16 -13.47 7.16 -21.00
N ASP A 17 -13.69 8.29 -21.64
CA ASP A 17 -14.92 8.60 -22.37
C ASP A 17 -14.70 8.44 -23.88
N ASP A 18 -14.26 7.25 -24.29
CA ASP A 18 -13.99 6.91 -25.67
C ASP A 18 -15.10 6.03 -26.28
N TRP A 19 -14.94 5.71 -27.57
CA TRP A 19 -15.90 4.88 -28.28
C TRP A 19 -16.02 3.47 -27.71
N MET A 20 -14.91 2.86 -27.26
CA MET A 20 -14.87 1.52 -26.70
C MET A 20 -15.65 1.47 -25.39
N GLU A 21 -15.43 2.45 -24.50
CA GLU A 21 -16.14 2.53 -23.22
C GLU A 21 -17.64 2.66 -23.46
N ARG A 22 -18.08 3.60 -24.30
CA ARG A 22 -19.49 3.88 -24.53
C ARG A 22 -20.23 2.74 -25.24
N ASN A 23 -19.60 2.08 -26.22
CA ASN A 23 -20.28 1.14 -27.11
C ASN A 23 -20.02 -0.33 -26.76
N VAL A 24 -18.95 -0.64 -26.04
CA VAL A 24 -18.54 -2.01 -25.73
C VAL A 24 -18.58 -2.27 -24.23
N TYR A 25 -17.73 -1.65 -23.45
CA TYR A 25 -17.56 -2.02 -22.04
C TYR A 25 -18.76 -1.67 -21.17
N THR A 26 -19.28 -0.45 -21.26
CA THR A 26 -20.49 -0.05 -20.50
C THR A 26 -21.72 -0.82 -20.97
N ARG A 27 -21.85 -1.03 -22.29
CA ARG A 27 -23.05 -1.64 -22.86
C ARG A 27 -23.11 -3.16 -22.72
N TYR A 28 -21.97 -3.84 -22.82
CA TYR A 28 -21.86 -5.29 -22.91
C TYR A 28 -21.01 -5.91 -21.79
N GLY A 29 -20.99 -5.33 -20.60
CA GLY A 29 -20.13 -5.75 -19.49
C GLY A 29 -20.28 -7.23 -19.12
N TRP A 30 -21.52 -7.79 -19.12
CA TRP A 30 -21.75 -9.19 -18.80
C TRP A 30 -21.59 -10.12 -20.01
N GLN A 31 -21.82 -9.62 -21.20
CA GLN A 31 -21.71 -10.41 -22.43
C GLN A 31 -20.25 -10.84 -22.70
N GLY A 32 -19.28 -10.05 -22.27
CA GLY A 32 -17.86 -10.41 -22.32
C GLY A 32 -17.54 -11.70 -21.57
N VAL A 33 -18.14 -11.90 -20.41
CA VAL A 33 -18.01 -13.12 -19.61
C VAL A 33 -18.57 -14.34 -20.35
N GLY A 34 -19.73 -14.19 -20.98
CA GLY A 34 -20.36 -15.24 -21.80
C GLY A 34 -19.54 -15.55 -23.07
N LEU A 35 -19.05 -14.52 -23.76
CA LEU A 35 -18.18 -14.70 -24.93
C LEU A 35 -16.90 -15.46 -24.57
N MET A 36 -16.30 -15.16 -23.43
CA MET A 36 -15.12 -15.86 -22.93
C MET A 36 -15.41 -17.36 -22.67
N LEU A 37 -16.58 -17.70 -22.13
CA LEU A 37 -17.00 -19.10 -21.99
C LEU A 37 -17.09 -19.80 -23.36
N ILE A 38 -17.74 -19.16 -24.32
CA ILE A 38 -17.89 -19.71 -25.68
C ILE A 38 -16.53 -19.93 -26.33
N LEU A 39 -15.62 -18.98 -26.23
CA LEU A 39 -14.27 -19.10 -26.77
C LEU A 39 -13.48 -20.23 -26.09
N ASN A 40 -13.55 -20.37 -24.77
CA ASN A 40 -12.91 -21.47 -24.06
C ASN A 40 -13.49 -22.84 -24.47
N LEU A 41 -14.81 -22.96 -24.62
CA LEU A 41 -15.44 -24.18 -25.10
C LEU A 41 -15.02 -24.51 -26.54
N ALA A 42 -14.94 -23.51 -27.42
CA ALA A 42 -14.50 -23.70 -28.80
C ALA A 42 -13.05 -24.13 -28.90
N LEU A 43 -12.15 -23.62 -28.05
CA LEU A 43 -10.73 -23.91 -28.09
C LEU A 43 -10.37 -25.22 -27.37
N PHE A 44 -11.05 -25.54 -26.26
CA PHE A 44 -10.67 -26.63 -25.36
C PHE A 44 -11.77 -27.66 -25.14
N GLY A 45 -12.89 -27.59 -25.89
CA GLY A 45 -14.03 -28.48 -25.72
C GLY A 45 -14.61 -28.39 -24.30
N ALA A 46 -15.10 -29.50 -23.75
CA ALA A 46 -15.67 -29.56 -22.42
C ALA A 46 -14.71 -29.05 -21.31
N LEU A 47 -13.40 -29.26 -21.49
CA LEU A 47 -12.37 -28.78 -20.55
C LEU A 47 -12.36 -27.23 -20.49
N GLY A 48 -12.77 -26.56 -21.57
CA GLY A 48 -12.89 -25.10 -21.62
C GLY A 48 -13.81 -24.52 -20.56
N ALA A 49 -14.83 -25.25 -20.10
CA ALA A 49 -15.67 -24.82 -18.99
C ALA A 49 -14.89 -24.74 -17.67
N ALA A 50 -14.02 -25.70 -17.41
CA ALA A 50 -13.14 -25.68 -16.22
C ALA A 50 -12.12 -24.53 -16.29
N VAL A 51 -11.52 -24.30 -17.47
CA VAL A 51 -10.60 -23.18 -17.70
C VAL A 51 -11.31 -21.85 -17.44
N TRP A 52 -12.49 -21.68 -18.01
CA TRP A 52 -13.32 -20.49 -17.78
C TRP A 52 -13.68 -20.31 -16.30
N ALA A 53 -14.08 -21.36 -15.59
CA ALA A 53 -14.41 -21.28 -14.17
C ALA A 53 -13.20 -20.83 -13.32
N VAL A 54 -12.00 -21.34 -13.61
CA VAL A 54 -10.76 -20.89 -12.96
C VAL A 54 -10.47 -19.42 -13.25
N GLN A 55 -10.64 -18.98 -14.50
CA GLN A 55 -10.48 -17.57 -14.87
C GLN A 55 -11.45 -16.67 -14.09
N MET A 56 -12.71 -17.08 -13.96
CA MET A 56 -13.72 -16.32 -13.21
C MET A 56 -13.45 -16.28 -11.71
N LEU A 57 -12.88 -17.34 -11.15
CA LEU A 57 -12.55 -17.41 -9.73
C LEU A 57 -11.25 -16.66 -9.39
N TRP A 58 -10.33 -16.50 -10.35
CA TRP A 58 -8.99 -15.96 -10.12
C TRP A 58 -9.02 -14.59 -9.46
N ILE A 59 -9.71 -13.62 -10.07
CA ILE A 59 -9.77 -12.26 -9.57
C ILE A 59 -10.49 -12.16 -8.20
N PRO A 60 -11.71 -12.71 -8.00
CA PRO A 60 -12.36 -12.68 -6.69
C PRO A 60 -11.54 -13.34 -5.59
N PHE A 61 -10.91 -14.46 -5.87
CA PHE A 61 -10.08 -15.16 -4.88
C PHE A 61 -8.82 -14.37 -4.50
N TRP A 62 -8.03 -13.98 -5.50
CA TRP A 62 -6.76 -13.31 -5.25
C TRP A 62 -6.93 -11.84 -4.86
N ALA A 63 -7.67 -11.06 -5.64
CA ALA A 63 -7.79 -9.63 -5.38
C ALA A 63 -8.67 -9.33 -4.15
N ALA A 64 -9.87 -9.91 -4.06
CA ALA A 64 -10.75 -9.66 -2.93
C ALA A 64 -10.36 -10.45 -1.68
N GLY A 65 -10.11 -11.76 -1.81
CA GLY A 65 -9.79 -12.63 -0.68
C GLY A 65 -8.37 -12.43 -0.16
N VAL A 66 -7.37 -12.59 -1.02
CA VAL A 66 -5.97 -12.57 -0.59
C VAL A 66 -5.47 -11.14 -0.44
N VAL A 67 -5.53 -10.32 -1.46
CA VAL A 67 -4.96 -8.96 -1.41
C VAL A 67 -5.74 -8.06 -0.46
N ASN A 68 -7.05 -7.89 -0.67
CA ASN A 68 -7.86 -7.02 0.19
C ASN A 68 -8.21 -7.64 1.55
N GLY A 69 -8.24 -8.97 1.67
CA GLY A 69 -8.46 -9.65 2.95
C GLY A 69 -7.16 -9.82 3.73
N VAL A 70 -6.33 -10.78 3.31
CA VAL A 70 -5.08 -11.12 4.01
C VAL A 70 -4.09 -9.96 3.99
N GLY A 71 -3.99 -9.21 2.89
CA GLY A 71 -3.11 -8.06 2.73
C GLY A 71 -3.42 -6.87 3.63
N HIS A 72 -4.58 -6.83 4.31
CA HIS A 72 -4.86 -5.88 5.37
C HIS A 72 -4.61 -6.43 6.80
N TYR A 73 -4.15 -7.68 6.91
CA TYR A 73 -3.90 -8.32 8.19
C TYR A 73 -2.44 -8.80 8.33
N TRP A 74 -1.89 -9.42 7.30
CA TRP A 74 -0.59 -10.08 7.34
C TRP A 74 0.32 -9.61 6.19
N GLY A 75 1.57 -9.29 6.52
CA GLY A 75 2.59 -8.85 5.58
C GLY A 75 3.53 -7.82 6.19
N TYR A 76 4.41 -7.26 5.38
CA TYR A 76 5.31 -6.19 5.80
C TYR A 76 4.81 -4.82 5.32
N ARG A 77 5.26 -3.75 5.98
CA ARG A 77 4.91 -2.37 5.62
C ARG A 77 6.16 -1.57 5.34
N ASN A 78 6.18 -0.91 4.21
CA ASN A 78 7.18 0.10 3.89
C ASN A 78 6.80 1.48 4.44
N PHE A 79 5.51 1.76 4.50
CA PHE A 79 4.96 3.08 4.81
C PHE A 79 3.84 2.97 5.86
N GLU A 80 3.69 4.03 6.65
CA GLU A 80 2.58 4.19 7.58
C GLU A 80 1.37 4.78 6.83
N ALA A 81 0.75 3.99 5.96
CA ALA A 81 -0.52 4.37 5.32
C ALA A 81 -1.63 4.51 6.37
N GLN A 82 -2.68 5.28 6.04
CA GLN A 82 -3.80 5.53 6.97
C GLN A 82 -4.60 4.27 7.29
N ASP A 83 -4.57 3.30 6.39
CA ASP A 83 -5.23 2.00 6.53
C ASP A 83 -4.30 0.91 7.07
N ALA A 84 -4.81 -0.33 7.13
CA ALA A 84 -4.08 -1.50 7.61
C ALA A 84 -3.33 -2.25 6.50
N SER A 85 -3.24 -1.70 5.28
CA SER A 85 -2.61 -2.38 4.14
C SER A 85 -1.17 -2.80 4.41
N THR A 86 -0.82 -3.98 3.98
CA THR A 86 0.54 -4.56 4.08
C THR A 86 0.97 -5.09 2.72
N ASN A 87 2.26 -5.19 2.48
CA ASN A 87 2.80 -5.91 1.33
C ASN A 87 2.84 -7.40 1.68
N LEU A 88 2.15 -8.23 0.92
CA LEU A 88 2.08 -9.69 1.12
C LEU A 88 3.43 -10.36 0.82
N SER A 89 4.07 -9.93 -0.25
CA SER A 89 5.33 -10.46 -0.75
C SER A 89 6.11 -9.35 -1.45
N PRO A 90 7.45 -9.36 -1.43
CA PRO A 90 8.23 -8.46 -2.27
C PRO A 90 8.16 -8.82 -3.76
N TRP A 91 7.58 -9.96 -4.11
CA TRP A 91 7.45 -10.48 -5.47
C TRP A 91 6.02 -10.28 -5.97
N GLY A 92 5.77 -9.15 -6.64
CA GLY A 92 4.49 -8.82 -7.25
C GLY A 92 4.34 -9.48 -8.63
N ILE A 93 4.06 -10.79 -8.66
CA ILE A 93 4.02 -11.60 -9.89
C ILE A 93 2.62 -12.13 -10.17
N ILE A 94 1.91 -12.65 -9.16
CA ILE A 94 0.68 -13.44 -9.33
C ILE A 94 -0.49 -12.54 -9.71
N ILE A 95 -0.56 -11.32 -9.15
CA ILE A 95 -1.67 -10.39 -9.35
C ILE A 95 -1.16 -9.05 -9.91
N GLY A 96 -0.15 -9.09 -10.78
CA GLY A 96 0.28 -7.90 -11.49
C GLY A 96 0.95 -6.82 -10.64
N GLY A 97 1.44 -7.15 -9.45
CA GLY A 97 2.08 -6.22 -8.52
C GLY A 97 1.22 -5.84 -7.30
N GLU A 98 -0.06 -6.23 -7.27
CA GLU A 98 -0.98 -5.94 -6.17
C GLU A 98 -0.55 -6.58 -4.83
N GLU A 99 0.35 -7.57 -4.85
CA GLU A 99 1.01 -8.10 -3.66
C GLU A 99 1.77 -7.01 -2.87
N LEU A 100 2.15 -5.92 -3.55
CA LEU A 100 2.79 -4.74 -2.96
C LEU A 100 1.73 -3.72 -2.47
N HIS A 101 0.75 -4.19 -1.74
CA HIS A 101 -0.49 -3.52 -1.43
C HIS A 101 -0.33 -2.28 -0.52
N ASN A 102 0.60 -2.30 0.45
CA ASN A 102 0.94 -1.12 1.24
C ASN A 102 1.56 0.00 0.38
N ASN A 103 2.39 -0.36 -0.59
CA ASN A 103 2.96 0.60 -1.52
C ASN A 103 1.88 1.20 -2.42
N HIS A 104 0.96 0.36 -2.94
CA HIS A 104 -0.17 0.80 -3.75
C HIS A 104 -1.08 1.75 -2.96
N HIS A 105 -1.47 1.42 -1.73
CA HIS A 105 -2.28 2.29 -0.88
C HIS A 105 -1.58 3.60 -0.49
N THR A 106 -0.26 3.60 -0.41
CA THR A 106 0.53 4.82 -0.16
C THR A 106 0.60 5.73 -1.39
N TYR A 107 0.74 5.14 -2.57
CA TYR A 107 0.83 5.85 -3.85
C TYR A 107 -0.24 5.37 -4.85
N PRO A 108 -1.55 5.61 -4.58
CA PRO A 108 -2.65 4.98 -5.32
C PRO A 108 -2.72 5.40 -6.79
N THR A 109 -2.10 6.52 -7.16
CA THR A 109 -2.07 7.01 -8.55
C THR A 109 -0.79 6.62 -9.30
N SER A 110 0.08 5.83 -8.68
CA SER A 110 1.33 5.38 -9.27
C SER A 110 1.13 4.20 -10.21
N ALA A 111 1.76 4.24 -11.38
CA ALA A 111 1.83 3.12 -12.30
C ALA A 111 2.85 2.04 -11.89
N LYS A 112 3.64 2.30 -10.85
CA LYS A 112 4.68 1.41 -10.33
C LYS A 112 4.40 1.14 -8.86
N PHE A 113 4.25 -0.12 -8.48
CA PHE A 113 3.99 -0.52 -7.09
C PHE A 113 5.27 -0.86 -6.31
N SER A 114 6.32 -1.36 -6.99
CA SER A 114 7.61 -1.54 -6.34
C SER A 114 8.29 -0.21 -6.02
N VAL A 115 8.64 0.01 -4.76
CA VAL A 115 9.30 1.24 -4.28
C VAL A 115 10.71 0.94 -3.79
N LYS A 116 10.90 -0.19 -3.12
CA LYS A 116 12.20 -0.60 -2.58
C LYS A 116 13.01 -1.43 -3.58
N PRO A 117 14.36 -1.40 -3.52
CA PRO A 117 15.23 -2.09 -4.49
C PRO A 117 15.05 -3.61 -4.56
N TYR A 118 14.57 -4.21 -3.46
CA TYR A 118 14.34 -5.65 -3.34
C TYR A 118 12.95 -6.10 -3.81
N GLU A 119 12.09 -5.15 -4.22
CA GLU A 119 10.73 -5.43 -4.69
C GLU A 119 10.70 -5.60 -6.19
N PHE A 120 9.97 -6.60 -6.64
CA PHE A 120 9.70 -6.87 -8.04
C PHE A 120 8.21 -6.65 -8.35
N ASP A 121 7.92 -6.04 -9.49
CA ASP A 121 6.59 -5.65 -9.92
C ASP A 121 6.44 -6.02 -11.40
N ILE A 122 5.74 -7.11 -11.68
CA ILE A 122 5.53 -7.61 -13.04
C ILE A 122 4.65 -6.64 -13.85
N GLY A 123 3.68 -5.98 -13.21
CA GLY A 123 2.84 -4.96 -13.85
C GLY A 123 3.68 -3.80 -14.36
N TRP A 124 4.64 -3.34 -13.55
CA TRP A 124 5.59 -2.30 -13.98
C TRP A 124 6.50 -2.75 -15.12
N VAL A 125 6.90 -4.03 -15.18
CA VAL A 125 7.66 -4.57 -16.31
C VAL A 125 6.86 -4.45 -17.59
N TYR A 126 5.59 -4.88 -17.60
CA TYR A 126 4.70 -4.74 -18.78
C TYR A 126 4.48 -3.28 -19.17
N ILE A 127 4.16 -2.41 -18.22
CA ILE A 127 3.97 -0.98 -18.48
C ILE A 127 5.24 -0.36 -19.07
N SER A 128 6.41 -0.70 -18.53
CA SER A 128 7.70 -0.19 -19.01
C SER A 128 8.00 -0.66 -20.43
N LEU A 129 7.68 -1.91 -20.75
CA LEU A 129 7.81 -2.45 -22.10
C LEU A 129 6.88 -1.72 -23.09
N MET A 130 5.59 -1.59 -22.74
CA MET A 130 4.62 -0.86 -23.56
C MET A 130 5.02 0.60 -23.75
N LYS A 131 5.56 1.25 -22.71
CA LYS A 131 6.11 2.61 -22.80
C LYS A 131 7.28 2.66 -23.80
N LYS A 132 8.19 1.67 -23.74
CA LYS A 132 9.37 1.61 -24.62
C LYS A 132 8.98 1.49 -26.10
N ILE A 133 7.92 0.76 -26.43
CA ILE A 133 7.41 0.62 -27.80
C ILE A 133 6.38 1.68 -28.19
N GLY A 134 6.14 2.67 -27.32
CA GLY A 134 5.24 3.80 -27.62
C GLY A 134 3.74 3.50 -27.43
N TRP A 135 3.36 2.36 -26.87
CA TRP A 135 1.96 1.97 -26.67
C TRP A 135 1.36 2.50 -25.37
N ALA A 136 2.18 2.95 -24.44
CA ALA A 136 1.73 3.51 -23.18
C ALA A 136 2.52 4.74 -22.77
N THR A 137 1.86 5.65 -22.05
CA THR A 137 2.48 6.79 -21.38
C THR A 137 2.33 6.67 -19.88
N VAL A 138 3.42 6.86 -19.13
CA VAL A 138 3.39 6.81 -17.66
C VAL A 138 3.18 8.21 -17.11
N LYS A 139 2.06 8.43 -16.43
CA LYS A 139 1.70 9.73 -15.83
C LYS A 139 2.43 9.96 -14.51
N LYS A 140 2.48 8.95 -13.63
CA LYS A 140 3.06 9.07 -12.29
C LYS A 140 3.78 7.80 -11.88
N VAL A 141 4.84 7.97 -11.11
CA VAL A 141 5.57 6.92 -10.37
C VAL A 141 5.82 7.42 -8.95
N PRO A 142 6.15 6.55 -7.97
CA PRO A 142 6.50 7.01 -6.63
C PRO A 142 7.66 8.01 -6.70
N PRO A 143 7.63 9.07 -5.90
CA PRO A 143 8.73 10.04 -5.84
C PRO A 143 10.00 9.34 -5.37
N LYS A 144 11.14 9.70 -5.95
CA LYS A 144 12.45 9.26 -5.45
C LYS A 144 12.97 10.31 -4.48
N LEU A 145 13.25 9.87 -3.26
CA LEU A 145 13.91 10.74 -2.27
C LEU A 145 15.31 11.11 -2.80
N GLN A 146 15.53 12.39 -2.96
CA GLN A 146 16.84 12.97 -3.29
C GLN A 146 17.33 13.72 -2.05
N LEU A 147 18.39 13.22 -1.45
CA LEU A 147 19.05 13.89 -0.32
C LEU A 147 20.05 14.88 -0.90
N GLY A 148 19.90 16.15 -0.54
CA GLY A 148 20.86 17.21 -0.79
C GLY A 148 21.71 17.53 0.45
N ASP A 149 22.44 18.62 0.39
CA ASP A 149 23.24 19.13 1.52
C ASP A 149 22.32 19.51 2.69
N VAL A 150 22.84 19.29 3.92
CA VAL A 150 22.12 19.67 5.14
C VAL A 150 22.04 21.19 5.23
N LYS A 151 20.83 21.73 5.23
CA LYS A 151 20.59 23.15 5.43
C LYS A 151 20.46 23.46 6.93
N PRO A 152 21.20 24.46 7.46
CA PRO A 152 21.12 24.84 8.86
C PRO A 152 19.76 25.45 9.24
N VAL A 153 19.06 26.04 8.27
CA VAL A 153 17.73 26.62 8.44
C VAL A 153 16.80 26.07 7.37
N ALA A 154 15.63 25.58 7.79
CA ALA A 154 14.62 25.11 6.88
C ALA A 154 14.02 26.29 6.06
N ASP A 155 13.87 26.10 4.77
CA ASP A 155 13.27 27.04 3.83
C ASP A 155 12.01 26.45 3.16
N GLU A 156 11.36 27.21 2.29
CA GLU A 156 10.18 26.77 1.53
C GLU A 156 10.47 25.50 0.70
N LYS A 157 11.66 25.41 0.09
CA LYS A 157 12.07 24.22 -0.67
C LYS A 157 12.22 22.98 0.23
N THR A 158 12.64 23.17 1.48
CA THR A 158 12.68 22.11 2.48
C THR A 158 11.26 21.62 2.80
N LEU A 159 10.31 22.54 2.96
CA LEU A 159 8.90 22.20 3.19
C LEU A 159 8.30 21.47 1.99
N GLU A 160 8.51 21.94 0.77
CA GLU A 160 8.06 21.27 -0.45
C GLU A 160 8.63 19.84 -0.56
N ALA A 161 9.92 19.68 -0.27
CA ALA A 161 10.57 18.36 -0.28
C ALA A 161 9.98 17.41 0.79
N LEU A 162 9.70 17.92 2.00
CA LEU A 162 9.04 17.16 3.06
C LEU A 162 7.62 16.73 2.65
N ILE A 163 6.83 17.64 2.08
CA ILE A 163 5.47 17.33 1.63
C ILE A 163 5.50 16.28 0.49
N ALA A 164 6.38 16.45 -0.49
CA ALA A 164 6.51 15.52 -1.61
C ALA A 164 6.94 14.12 -1.16
N ASN A 165 7.79 14.02 -0.14
CA ASN A 165 8.33 12.76 0.37
C ASN A 165 7.77 12.37 1.75
N ARG A 166 6.62 12.93 2.16
CA ARG A 166 6.04 12.76 3.50
C ARG A 166 5.95 11.30 3.98
N TYR A 167 5.63 10.38 3.11
CA TYR A 167 5.52 8.95 3.48
C TYR A 167 6.87 8.33 3.82
N GLU A 168 7.94 8.67 3.09
CA GLU A 168 9.30 8.24 3.44
C GLU A 168 9.80 8.88 4.74
N VAL A 169 9.51 10.15 4.95
CA VAL A 169 9.84 10.87 6.19
C VAL A 169 9.12 10.21 7.38
N MET A 170 7.82 9.99 7.28
CA MET A 170 7.03 9.32 8.32
C MET A 170 7.52 7.88 8.58
N ALA A 171 7.83 7.12 7.53
CA ALA A 171 8.38 5.78 7.67
C ALA A 171 9.77 5.80 8.33
N GLY A 172 10.60 6.78 8.00
CA GLY A 172 11.90 7.02 8.64
C GLY A 172 11.76 7.32 10.13
N TYR A 173 10.88 8.24 10.48
CA TYR A 173 10.53 8.57 11.85
C TYR A 173 10.04 7.34 12.64
N ALA A 174 9.06 6.61 12.11
CA ALA A 174 8.53 5.41 12.75
C ALA A 174 9.61 4.33 12.98
N ARG A 175 10.52 4.13 12.01
CA ARG A 175 11.66 3.22 12.18
C ARG A 175 12.60 3.70 13.28
N GLY A 176 12.90 5.01 13.34
CA GLY A 176 13.73 5.62 14.36
C GLY A 176 13.18 5.40 15.76
N VAL A 177 11.90 5.73 15.97
CA VAL A 177 11.21 5.53 17.26
C VAL A 177 11.17 4.05 17.66
N ARG A 178 10.87 3.15 16.73
CA ARG A 178 10.86 1.69 17.00
C ARG A 178 12.23 1.17 17.37
N LYS A 179 13.30 1.67 16.73
CA LYS A 179 14.68 1.31 17.06
C LYS A 179 15.05 1.81 18.45
N ALA A 180 14.84 3.09 18.75
CA ALA A 180 15.12 3.66 20.06
C ALA A 180 14.37 2.94 21.18
N CYS A 181 13.09 2.61 20.96
CA CYS A 181 12.31 1.85 21.91
C CYS A 181 12.87 0.42 22.11
N LYS A 182 13.35 -0.23 21.05
CA LYS A 182 13.99 -1.55 21.15
C LYS A 182 15.30 -1.49 21.93
N ASP A 183 16.11 -0.47 21.67
CA ASP A 183 17.40 -0.27 22.34
C ASP A 183 17.18 0.02 23.85
N GLU A 184 16.17 0.82 24.19
CA GLU A 184 15.80 1.12 25.58
C GLU A 184 15.29 -0.14 26.31
N ILE A 185 14.42 -0.94 25.66
CA ILE A 185 13.95 -2.23 26.20
C ILE A 185 15.15 -3.14 26.50
N ALA A 186 16.13 -3.24 25.60
CA ALA A 186 17.32 -4.05 25.80
C ALA A 186 18.17 -3.55 26.99
N ALA A 187 18.33 -2.23 27.10
CA ALA A 187 19.06 -1.61 28.23
C ALA A 187 18.39 -1.85 29.58
N LEU A 188 17.05 -1.75 29.63
CA LEU A 188 16.27 -2.04 30.83
C LEU A 188 16.33 -3.52 31.23
N GLN A 189 16.25 -4.43 30.25
CA GLN A 189 16.36 -5.86 30.49
C GLN A 189 17.75 -6.24 31.04
N ALA A 190 18.82 -5.60 30.54
CA ALA A 190 20.17 -5.80 31.06
C ALA A 190 20.31 -5.36 32.52
N ARG A 191 19.48 -4.40 32.97
CA ARG A 191 19.42 -3.91 34.37
C ARG A 191 18.39 -4.64 35.20
N GLN A 192 17.74 -5.69 34.69
CA GLN A 192 16.64 -6.42 35.32
C GLN A 192 15.45 -5.53 35.71
N ALA A 193 15.24 -4.42 35.02
CA ALA A 193 14.13 -3.50 35.24
C ALA A 193 12.86 -3.96 34.51
N ASP A 194 11.70 -3.50 34.97
CA ASP A 194 10.41 -3.81 34.33
C ASP A 194 10.31 -3.12 32.97
N VAL A 195 9.97 -3.92 31.95
CA VAL A 195 9.80 -3.48 30.55
C VAL A 195 8.36 -3.61 30.07
N SER A 196 7.43 -4.00 30.95
CA SER A 196 6.05 -4.32 30.58
C SER A 196 5.32 -3.13 29.94
N VAL A 197 5.42 -1.96 30.57
CA VAL A 197 4.78 -0.71 30.09
C VAL A 197 5.35 -0.29 28.75
N LEU A 198 6.66 -0.31 28.59
CA LEU A 198 7.32 0.10 27.34
C LEU A 198 7.02 -0.89 26.20
N LYS A 199 6.97 -2.19 26.48
CA LYS A 199 6.53 -3.21 25.51
C LYS A 199 5.10 -3.00 25.05
N ALA A 200 4.19 -2.67 25.94
CA ALA A 200 2.79 -2.39 25.63
C ALA A 200 2.65 -1.09 24.79
N ALA A 201 3.39 -0.04 25.16
CA ALA A 201 3.35 1.25 24.47
C ALA A 201 4.06 1.25 23.10
N LYS A 202 5.04 0.37 22.88
CA LYS A 202 5.90 0.33 21.67
C LYS A 202 5.13 0.42 20.36
N ARG A 203 3.95 -0.19 20.27
CA ARG A 203 3.10 -0.21 19.08
C ARG A 203 2.54 1.18 18.75
N TRP A 204 2.40 2.05 19.74
CA TRP A 204 1.67 3.30 19.65
C TRP A 204 2.56 4.54 19.69
N LEU A 205 3.81 4.43 20.17
CA LEU A 205 4.73 5.57 20.36
C LEU A 205 4.95 6.42 19.08
N HIS A 206 4.86 5.83 17.90
CA HIS A 206 5.09 6.52 16.63
C HIS A 206 3.79 6.91 15.91
N ARG A 207 2.63 6.74 16.55
CA ARG A 207 1.32 7.03 15.94
C ARG A 207 0.74 8.34 16.48
N ASP A 208 -0.05 9.02 15.64
CA ASP A 208 -0.82 10.17 16.06
C ASP A 208 -1.76 9.81 17.21
N ALA A 209 -1.90 10.69 18.19
CA ALA A 209 -2.72 10.47 19.39
C ALA A 209 -4.19 10.09 19.05
N GLU A 210 -4.73 10.67 17.97
CA GLU A 210 -6.09 10.37 17.48
C GLU A 210 -6.28 8.93 17.00
N LYS A 211 -5.19 8.25 16.61
CA LYS A 211 -5.18 6.86 16.11
C LYS A 211 -4.85 5.84 17.21
N VAL A 212 -4.60 6.31 18.43
CA VAL A 212 -4.32 5.45 19.57
C VAL A 212 -5.64 5.07 20.25
N PRO A 213 -5.93 3.77 20.45
CA PRO A 213 -7.13 3.36 21.19
C PRO A 213 -7.14 3.96 22.59
N ALA A 214 -8.31 4.38 23.06
CA ALA A 214 -8.47 5.02 24.38
C ALA A 214 -7.88 4.19 25.53
N GLY A 215 -8.00 2.86 25.47
CA GLY A 215 -7.42 1.94 26.46
C GLY A 215 -5.88 1.88 26.46
N ALA A 216 -5.21 2.33 25.39
CA ALA A 216 -3.75 2.36 25.32
C ALA A 216 -3.14 3.71 25.72
N LEU A 217 -3.94 4.77 25.81
CA LEU A 217 -3.48 6.12 26.15
C LEU A 217 -2.80 6.21 27.54
N PRO A 218 -3.33 5.60 28.61
CA PRO A 218 -2.67 5.64 29.92
C PRO A 218 -1.28 4.99 29.90
N GLN A 219 -1.15 3.84 29.23
CA GLN A 219 0.12 3.12 29.09
C GLN A 219 1.14 3.93 28.25
N LEU A 220 0.67 4.62 27.21
CA LEU A 220 1.48 5.49 26.39
C LEU A 220 1.99 6.69 27.19
N ALA A 221 1.13 7.35 27.96
CA ALA A 221 1.50 8.46 28.83
C ALA A 221 2.51 8.03 29.91
N GLN A 222 2.29 6.89 30.54
CA GLN A 222 3.21 6.32 31.53
C GLN A 222 4.57 5.99 30.92
N ALA A 223 4.60 5.39 29.70
CA ALA A 223 5.85 5.09 29.01
C ALA A 223 6.64 6.36 28.65
N ARG A 224 5.98 7.42 28.18
CA ARG A 224 6.60 8.71 27.88
C ARG A 224 7.18 9.38 29.13
N ALA A 225 6.42 9.42 30.22
CA ALA A 225 6.87 9.99 31.48
C ALA A 225 8.08 9.24 32.07
N ALA A 226 8.12 7.91 31.93
CA ALA A 226 9.21 7.08 32.43
C ALA A 226 10.49 7.13 31.57
N HIS A 227 10.38 7.51 30.29
CA HIS A 227 11.47 7.48 29.32
C HIS A 227 11.62 8.82 28.56
N PRO A 228 12.20 9.87 29.18
CA PRO A 228 12.32 11.22 28.60
C PRO A 228 13.07 11.27 27.26
N ALA A 229 13.98 10.32 27.03
CA ALA A 229 14.72 10.23 25.76
C ALA A 229 13.78 9.83 24.61
N LEU A 230 12.82 8.94 24.87
CA LEU A 230 11.78 8.57 23.89
C LEU A 230 10.74 9.66 23.75
N ASP A 231 10.37 10.34 24.83
CA ASP A 231 9.41 11.44 24.77
C ASP A 231 9.87 12.61 23.89
N LYS A 232 11.15 12.91 23.87
CA LYS A 232 11.74 13.92 22.97
C LYS A 232 11.71 13.54 21.49
N MET A 233 11.51 12.27 21.16
CA MET A 233 11.43 11.76 19.79
C MET A 233 9.99 11.64 19.28
N VAL A 234 9.03 11.67 20.17
CA VAL A 234 7.60 11.50 19.91
C VAL A 234 6.85 12.83 20.04
#